data_99bb6abf2d1645f96e403648c0760d48
#
_entry.id   99bb6abf2d1645f96e403648c0760d48
#
_cell.length_a   1.000
_cell.length_b   1.000
_cell.length_c   1.000
_cell.angle_alpha   90.00
_cell.angle_beta   90.00
_cell.angle_gamma   90.00
#
_symmetry.space_group_name_H-M   'P 1'
#
loop_
_entity.id
_entity.type
_entity.pdbx_description
1 polymer ?
#
loop_
_entity_poly.entity_id
_entity_poly.type
_entity_poly.pdbx_seq_one_letter_code
_entity_poly.pdbx_strand_id
1 'polypeptide(L)'
;MPTYNSEDWQNWMRAAQGGDAAAYRKLLTALHPWLLAYFRRRLRGSDGEDLVQMTLLSLHEKRHTYDSDAPFLPWIAAVARHKLIDYVRKNSRHVHVELTEALGLDDGMQPDMAARDVAVLLRQLPKDQARIITLQKIDGLSVDEVSRLTGKSAASVKVIVHRGLKRLRGFVGTRAEEAGDE
;
A
#
# COMPACT_ATOMS: atom_id res chain seq x y z
N MET A 1 -6.16 24.91 -3.87
CA MET A 1 -5.96 23.74 -3.01
C MET A 1 -4.51 23.73 -2.60
N PRO A 2 -4.16 23.70 -1.31
CA PRO A 2 -2.77 23.54 -0.91
C PRO A 2 -2.27 22.18 -1.43
N THR A 3 -1.28 22.22 -2.31
CA THR A 3 -0.57 21.06 -2.83
C THR A 3 0.41 20.62 -1.74
N TYR A 4 -0.02 19.72 -0.85
CA TYR A 4 0.89 19.10 0.10
C TYR A 4 1.77 18.09 -0.62
N ASN A 5 3.09 18.17 -0.40
CA ASN A 5 4.07 17.24 -0.91
C ASN A 5 4.04 15.93 -0.08
N SER A 6 4.43 14.82 -0.66
CA SER A 6 4.57 13.54 0.05
C SER A 6 5.54 13.61 1.24
N GLU A 7 6.52 14.51 1.18
CA GLU A 7 7.45 14.79 2.29
C GLU A 7 6.76 15.44 3.48
N ASP A 8 5.79 16.34 3.26
CA ASP A 8 4.98 16.95 4.33
C ASP A 8 4.21 15.86 5.09
N TRP A 9 3.61 14.92 4.36
CA TRP A 9 2.86 13.81 4.98
C TRP A 9 3.76 12.89 5.80
N GLN A 10 4.96 12.59 5.32
CA GLN A 10 5.94 11.80 6.05
C GLN A 10 6.37 12.50 7.34
N ASN A 11 6.68 13.79 7.27
CA ASN A 11 7.07 14.60 8.42
C ASN A 11 5.95 14.69 9.46
N TRP A 12 4.70 14.90 9.02
CA TRP A 12 3.56 14.93 9.94
C TRP A 12 3.29 13.56 10.56
N MET A 13 3.47 12.47 9.81
CA MET A 13 3.32 11.13 10.37
C MET A 13 4.40 10.81 11.39
N ARG A 14 5.64 11.20 11.14
CA ARG A 14 6.74 11.07 12.10
C ARG A 14 6.47 11.86 13.39
N ALA A 15 6.04 13.11 13.28
CA ALA A 15 5.65 13.94 14.42
C ALA A 15 4.47 13.34 15.19
N ALA A 16 3.47 12.82 14.48
CA ALA A 16 2.31 12.16 15.07
C ALA A 16 2.66 10.89 15.85
N GLN A 17 3.64 10.10 15.38
CA GLN A 17 4.18 8.96 16.14
C GLN A 17 4.89 9.41 17.42
N GLY A 18 5.49 10.61 17.40
CA GLY A 18 6.08 11.27 18.58
C GLY A 18 5.05 11.92 19.52
N GLY A 19 3.74 11.84 19.21
CA GLY A 19 2.67 12.36 20.06
C GLY A 19 2.13 13.75 19.66
N ASP A 20 2.60 14.35 18.56
CA ASP A 20 2.09 15.63 18.07
C ASP A 20 0.67 15.47 17.46
N ALA A 21 -0.34 15.81 18.27
CA ALA A 21 -1.74 15.77 17.86
C ALA A 21 -2.09 16.82 16.77
N ALA A 22 -1.36 17.94 16.70
CA ALA A 22 -1.59 18.97 15.70
C ALA A 22 -1.07 18.53 14.32
N ALA A 23 0.13 17.92 14.28
CA ALA A 23 0.67 17.31 13.06
C ALA A 23 -0.23 16.17 12.58
N TYR A 24 -0.73 15.33 13.48
CA TYR A 24 -1.65 14.25 13.14
C TYR A 24 -2.95 14.76 12.52
N ARG A 25 -3.53 15.81 13.07
CA ARG A 25 -4.75 16.44 12.53
C ARG A 25 -4.51 17.01 11.13
N LYS A 26 -3.37 17.68 10.91
CA LYS A 26 -2.97 18.17 9.57
C LYS A 26 -2.88 17.04 8.57
N LEU A 27 -2.23 15.93 8.95
CA LEU A 27 -2.10 14.74 8.12
C LEU A 27 -3.46 14.17 7.71
N LEU A 28 -4.36 13.94 8.68
CA LEU A 28 -5.70 13.39 8.40
C LEU A 28 -6.51 14.31 7.47
N THR A 29 -6.44 15.63 7.71
CA THR A 29 -7.13 16.64 6.88
C THR A 29 -6.61 16.63 5.43
N ALA A 30 -5.29 16.51 5.24
CA ALA A 30 -4.68 16.47 3.92
C ALA A 30 -4.92 15.15 3.18
N LEU A 31 -4.98 14.03 3.91
CA LEU A 31 -5.22 12.70 3.34
C LEU A 31 -6.65 12.49 2.85
N HIS A 32 -7.63 13.11 3.52
CA HIS A 32 -9.04 12.92 3.21
C HIS A 32 -9.37 13.16 1.72
N PRO A 33 -9.08 14.33 1.13
CA PRO A 33 -9.38 14.59 -0.28
C PRO A 33 -8.60 13.69 -1.23
N TRP A 34 -7.38 13.32 -0.89
CA TRP A 34 -6.58 12.40 -1.70
C TRP A 34 -7.18 10.98 -1.71
N LEU A 35 -7.53 10.44 -0.55
CA LEU A 35 -8.19 9.15 -0.43
C LEU A 35 -9.54 9.14 -1.15
N LEU A 36 -10.31 10.22 -1.02
CA LEU A 36 -11.60 10.33 -1.69
C LEU A 36 -11.44 10.30 -3.22
N ALA A 37 -10.46 11.04 -3.76
CA ALA A 37 -10.13 11.00 -5.18
C ALA A 37 -9.64 9.60 -5.61
N TYR A 38 -8.81 8.95 -4.77
CA TYR A 38 -8.33 7.59 -5.01
C TYR A 38 -9.47 6.58 -5.16
N PHE A 39 -10.47 6.61 -4.26
CA PHE A 39 -11.60 5.69 -4.31
C PHE A 39 -12.60 6.03 -5.42
N ARG A 40 -12.91 7.31 -5.64
CA ARG A 40 -13.85 7.74 -6.70
C ARG A 40 -13.39 7.37 -8.10
N ARG A 41 -12.09 7.32 -8.36
CA ARG A 41 -11.55 6.85 -9.66
C ARG A 41 -11.77 5.35 -9.88
N ARG A 42 -11.90 4.57 -8.81
CA ARG A 42 -11.95 3.10 -8.83
C ARG A 42 -13.31 2.52 -8.54
N LEU A 43 -14.21 3.30 -8.02
CA LEU A 43 -15.57 2.89 -7.67
C LEU A 43 -16.59 3.76 -8.42
N ARG A 44 -17.54 3.12 -9.07
CA ARG A 44 -18.73 3.80 -9.61
C ARG A 44 -19.79 3.80 -8.50
N GLY A 45 -19.90 4.89 -7.73
CA GLY A 45 -20.93 5.00 -6.69
C GLY A 45 -20.55 5.92 -5.53
N SER A 46 -21.43 5.99 -4.52
CA SER A 46 -21.35 6.91 -3.37
C SER A 46 -20.45 6.46 -2.22
N ASP A 47 -19.92 5.23 -2.25
CA ASP A 47 -19.30 4.57 -1.08
C ASP A 47 -17.84 5.00 -0.83
N GLY A 48 -17.34 5.96 -1.60
CA GLY A 48 -15.96 6.46 -1.44
C GLY A 48 -15.69 7.08 -0.07
N GLU A 49 -16.69 7.72 0.53
CA GLU A 49 -16.56 8.37 1.84
C GLU A 49 -16.39 7.35 2.98
N ASP A 50 -17.17 6.28 2.96
CA ASP A 50 -17.05 5.19 3.94
C ASP A 50 -15.66 4.52 3.87
N LEU A 51 -15.16 4.32 2.66
CA LEU A 51 -13.81 3.78 2.46
C LEU A 51 -12.72 4.73 2.95
N VAL A 52 -12.89 6.05 2.79
CA VAL A 52 -11.99 7.04 3.37
C VAL A 52 -11.96 6.89 4.87
N GLN A 53 -13.10 6.87 5.54
CA GLN A 53 -13.20 6.73 7.00
C GLN A 53 -12.57 5.42 7.48
N MET A 54 -12.88 4.28 6.83
CA MET A 54 -12.28 2.99 7.15
C MET A 54 -10.76 2.98 6.97
N THR A 55 -10.25 3.70 5.98
CA THR A 55 -8.81 3.81 5.72
C THR A 55 -8.13 4.67 6.77
N LEU A 56 -8.72 5.82 7.13
CA LEU A 56 -8.21 6.69 8.18
C LEU A 56 -8.23 6.02 9.56
N LEU A 57 -9.26 5.21 9.85
CA LEU A 57 -9.30 4.39 11.05
C LEU A 57 -8.17 3.35 11.06
N SER A 58 -7.95 2.66 9.96
CA SER A 58 -6.84 1.70 9.84
C SER A 58 -5.46 2.35 9.93
N LEU A 59 -5.32 3.57 9.40
CA LEU A 59 -4.12 4.38 9.61
C LEU A 59 -3.93 4.66 11.11
N HIS A 60 -4.98 5.07 11.80
CA HIS A 60 -4.93 5.34 13.24
C HIS A 60 -4.48 4.13 14.04
N GLU A 61 -5.07 2.97 13.80
CA GLU A 61 -4.74 1.71 14.46
C GLU A 61 -3.31 1.24 14.17
N LYS A 62 -2.86 1.40 12.92
CA LYS A 62 -1.59 0.87 12.44
C LYS A 62 -0.44 1.88 12.43
N ARG A 63 -0.66 3.14 12.84
CA ARG A 63 0.35 4.20 12.75
C ARG A 63 1.69 3.84 13.41
N HIS A 64 1.63 3.04 14.48
CA HIS A 64 2.82 2.56 15.20
C HIS A 64 3.64 1.53 14.40
N THR A 65 3.08 0.94 13.36
CA THR A 65 3.76 -0.03 12.48
C THR A 65 4.43 0.62 11.27
N TYR A 66 4.17 1.91 11.05
CA TYR A 66 4.80 2.65 9.98
C TYR A 66 6.26 2.97 10.33
N ASP A 67 7.15 2.64 9.40
CA ASP A 67 8.56 2.97 9.49
C ASP A 67 8.76 4.42 9.01
N SER A 68 9.15 5.30 9.94
CA SER A 68 9.31 6.75 9.65
C SER A 68 10.38 7.08 8.61
N ASP A 69 11.31 6.17 8.35
CA ASP A 69 12.35 6.33 7.35
C ASP A 69 11.91 5.86 5.95
N ALA A 70 10.79 5.14 5.87
CA ALA A 70 10.19 4.73 4.60
C ALA A 70 9.26 5.82 4.03
N PRO A 71 9.13 5.95 2.68
CA PRO A 71 8.18 6.87 2.07
C PRO A 71 6.74 6.61 2.52
N PHE A 72 6.05 7.67 2.95
CA PHE A 72 4.69 7.54 3.51
C PHE A 72 3.63 7.20 2.47
N LEU A 73 3.71 7.81 1.27
CA LEU A 73 2.69 7.65 0.24
C LEU A 73 2.50 6.19 -0.21
N PRO A 74 3.54 5.39 -0.50
CA PRO A 74 3.38 3.98 -0.82
C PRO A 74 2.74 3.17 0.32
N TRP A 75 3.02 3.52 1.57
CA TRP A 75 2.46 2.84 2.72
C TRP A 75 0.95 3.11 2.85
N ILE A 76 0.52 4.36 2.78
CA ILE A 76 -0.92 4.71 2.87
C ILE A 76 -1.70 4.22 1.65
N ALA A 77 -1.10 4.25 0.45
CA ALA A 77 -1.70 3.69 -0.76
C ALA A 77 -1.94 2.17 -0.62
N ALA A 78 -1.01 1.44 -0.01
CA ALA A 78 -1.20 0.03 0.30
C ALA A 78 -2.36 -0.22 1.29
N VAL A 79 -2.49 0.62 2.32
CA VAL A 79 -3.62 0.55 3.27
C VAL A 79 -4.95 0.81 2.55
N ALA A 80 -5.02 1.86 1.72
CA ALA A 80 -6.21 2.20 0.94
C ALA A 80 -6.59 1.08 -0.04
N ARG A 81 -5.60 0.51 -0.74
CA ARG A 81 -5.81 -0.61 -1.67
C ARG A 81 -6.39 -1.83 -0.97
N HIS A 82 -5.88 -2.21 0.20
CA HIS A 82 -6.45 -3.33 0.96
C HIS A 82 -7.91 -3.08 1.32
N LYS A 83 -8.28 -1.86 1.74
CA LYS A 83 -9.66 -1.50 2.04
C LYS A 83 -10.56 -1.57 0.80
N LEU A 84 -10.08 -1.12 -0.35
CA LEU A 84 -10.80 -1.24 -1.61
C LEU A 84 -11.06 -2.70 -1.98
N ILE A 85 -10.05 -3.57 -1.89
CA ILE A 85 -10.19 -4.98 -2.20
C ILE A 85 -11.19 -5.66 -1.24
N ASP A 86 -11.09 -5.39 0.06
CA ASP A 86 -12.02 -5.92 1.06
C ASP A 86 -13.47 -5.47 0.78
N TYR A 87 -13.65 -4.20 0.40
CA TYR A 87 -14.95 -3.66 0.02
C TYR A 87 -15.52 -4.36 -1.22
N VAL A 88 -14.73 -4.45 -2.29
CA VAL A 88 -15.15 -5.12 -3.54
C VAL A 88 -15.51 -6.58 -3.28
N ARG A 89 -14.75 -7.30 -2.45
CA ARG A 89 -15.05 -8.69 -2.08
C ARG A 89 -16.36 -8.84 -1.32
N LYS A 90 -16.64 -7.93 -0.38
CA LYS A 90 -17.90 -7.95 0.37
C LYS A 90 -19.09 -7.65 -0.52
N ASN A 91 -18.92 -6.75 -1.48
CA ASN A 91 -19.99 -6.25 -2.35
C ASN A 91 -20.06 -6.97 -3.72
N SER A 92 -19.14 -7.90 -4.00
CA SER A 92 -19.07 -8.62 -5.29
C SER A 92 -20.33 -9.45 -5.64
N ARG A 93 -21.25 -9.65 -4.72
CA ARG A 93 -22.59 -10.21 -5.00
C ARG A 93 -23.53 -9.22 -5.68
N HIS A 94 -23.21 -7.92 -5.71
CA HIS A 94 -24.04 -6.86 -6.27
C HIS A 94 -23.34 -5.95 -7.30
N VAL A 95 -22.01 -6.07 -7.43
CA VAL A 95 -21.24 -5.18 -8.32
C VAL A 95 -20.38 -6.05 -9.24
N HIS A 96 -20.76 -6.15 -10.51
CA HIS A 96 -19.83 -6.54 -11.58
C HIS A 96 -18.83 -5.39 -11.74
N VAL A 97 -17.80 -5.36 -10.87
CA VAL A 97 -16.63 -4.52 -11.08
C VAL A 97 -15.69 -5.34 -11.96
N GLU A 98 -15.35 -4.82 -13.10
CA GLU A 98 -14.20 -5.29 -13.87
C GLU A 98 -12.94 -5.03 -13.03
N LEU A 99 -12.58 -6.02 -12.23
CA LEU A 99 -11.47 -6.01 -11.30
C LEU A 99 -10.12 -5.73 -11.98
N THR A 100 -10.05 -5.89 -13.29
CA THR A 100 -8.83 -5.74 -14.09
C THR A 100 -8.41 -4.27 -14.24
N GLU A 101 -9.35 -3.33 -14.33
CA GLU A 101 -9.06 -1.90 -14.44
C GLU A 101 -8.95 -1.20 -13.08
N ALA A 102 -9.72 -1.65 -12.07
CA ALA A 102 -9.68 -1.08 -10.72
C ALA A 102 -8.37 -1.35 -9.97
N LEU A 103 -7.62 -2.37 -10.38
CA LEU A 103 -6.31 -2.72 -9.81
C LEU A 103 -5.13 -2.16 -10.62
N GLY A 104 -5.41 -1.49 -11.74
CA GLY A 104 -4.39 -0.79 -12.52
C GLY A 104 -3.68 0.27 -11.70
N LEU A 105 -2.37 0.26 -11.78
CA LEU A 105 -1.45 1.23 -11.19
C LEU A 105 -1.53 2.56 -11.98
N ASP A 106 -2.69 3.21 -11.97
CA ASP A 106 -2.84 4.52 -12.61
C ASP A 106 -3.06 5.58 -11.52
N ASP A 107 -2.02 5.86 -10.77
CA ASP A 107 -2.01 6.87 -9.70
C ASP A 107 -1.42 8.23 -10.13
N GLY A 108 -1.34 8.50 -11.45
CA GLY A 108 -0.79 9.78 -11.92
C GLY A 108 0.71 9.99 -11.61
N MET A 109 1.33 9.07 -10.93
CA MET A 109 2.77 8.86 -10.87
C MET A 109 3.10 7.86 -11.97
N GLN A 110 3.92 8.22 -12.93
CA GLN A 110 4.25 7.46 -14.13
C GLN A 110 4.33 5.94 -13.84
N PRO A 111 3.32 5.14 -14.25
CA PRO A 111 3.20 3.74 -13.82
C PRO A 111 4.35 2.87 -14.31
N ASP A 112 5.03 3.31 -15.35
CA ASP A 112 6.02 2.52 -16.06
C ASP A 112 7.35 2.34 -15.31
N MET A 113 7.83 3.34 -14.56
CA MET A 113 9.09 3.21 -13.82
C MET A 113 8.90 2.42 -12.52
N ALA A 114 7.90 2.77 -11.71
CA ALA A 114 7.67 2.09 -10.44
C ALA A 114 7.28 0.61 -10.61
N ALA A 115 6.47 0.28 -11.61
CA ALA A 115 6.11 -1.12 -11.91
C ALA A 115 7.31 -1.92 -12.42
N ARG A 116 8.18 -1.31 -13.24
CA ARG A 116 9.43 -1.91 -13.71
C ARG A 116 10.41 -2.14 -12.56
N ASP A 117 10.56 -1.15 -11.67
CA ASP A 117 11.43 -1.26 -10.50
C ASP A 117 10.97 -2.37 -9.55
N VAL A 118 9.66 -2.47 -9.30
CA VAL A 118 9.08 -3.56 -8.50
C VAL A 118 9.33 -4.91 -9.17
N ALA A 119 9.16 -5.03 -10.48
CA ALA A 119 9.43 -6.27 -11.21
C ALA A 119 10.92 -6.66 -11.16
N VAL A 120 11.84 -5.69 -11.26
CA VAL A 120 13.28 -5.91 -11.12
C VAL A 120 13.61 -6.39 -9.71
N LEU A 121 13.06 -5.75 -8.68
CA LEU A 121 13.27 -6.14 -7.29
C LEU A 121 12.73 -7.55 -7.00
N LEU A 122 11.55 -7.89 -7.50
CA LEU A 122 10.97 -9.22 -7.31
C LEU A 122 11.79 -10.33 -7.96
N ARG A 123 12.52 -10.05 -9.05
CA ARG A 123 13.45 -11.00 -9.69
C ARG A 123 14.65 -11.38 -8.80
N GLN A 124 14.96 -10.56 -7.80
CA GLN A 124 16.03 -10.84 -6.83
C GLN A 124 15.61 -11.87 -5.76
N LEU A 125 14.34 -12.22 -5.73
CA LEU A 125 13.80 -13.20 -4.80
C LEU A 125 13.67 -14.59 -5.44
N PRO A 126 13.74 -15.68 -4.65
CA PRO A 126 13.33 -17.00 -5.12
C PRO A 126 11.92 -16.96 -5.72
N LYS A 127 11.69 -17.68 -6.82
CA LYS A 127 10.42 -17.63 -7.59
C LYS A 127 9.17 -17.82 -6.72
N ASP A 128 9.19 -18.77 -5.79
CA ASP A 128 8.07 -19.03 -4.88
C ASP A 128 7.80 -17.83 -3.94
N GLN A 129 8.87 -17.19 -3.45
CA GLN A 129 8.77 -16.04 -2.57
C GLN A 129 8.23 -14.83 -3.33
N ALA A 130 8.76 -14.56 -4.52
CA ALA A 130 8.28 -13.50 -5.40
C ALA A 130 6.79 -13.68 -5.71
N ARG A 131 6.37 -14.90 -6.11
CA ARG A 131 4.97 -15.23 -6.39
C ARG A 131 4.05 -14.95 -5.19
N ILE A 132 4.44 -15.38 -3.99
CA ILE A 132 3.63 -15.18 -2.78
C ILE A 132 3.51 -13.69 -2.43
N ILE A 133 4.60 -12.93 -2.58
CA ILE A 133 4.58 -11.48 -2.36
C ILE A 133 3.71 -10.80 -3.41
N THR A 134 3.80 -11.17 -4.69
CA THR A 134 2.93 -10.66 -5.74
C THR A 134 1.47 -10.89 -5.40
N LEU A 135 1.08 -12.14 -5.15
CA LEU A 135 -0.30 -12.50 -4.80
C LEU A 135 -0.83 -11.71 -3.61
N GLN A 136 -0.02 -11.52 -2.55
CA GLN A 136 -0.50 -10.86 -1.35
C GLN A 136 -0.40 -9.32 -1.41
N LYS A 137 0.69 -8.78 -1.97
CA LYS A 137 0.99 -7.34 -1.88
C LYS A 137 0.65 -6.56 -3.16
N ILE A 138 0.70 -7.20 -4.31
CA ILE A 138 0.36 -6.60 -5.59
C ILE A 138 -1.09 -6.95 -5.97
N ASP A 139 -1.44 -8.23 -5.97
CA ASP A 139 -2.80 -8.67 -6.33
C ASP A 139 -3.79 -8.55 -5.15
N GLY A 140 -3.30 -8.25 -3.95
CA GLY A 140 -4.11 -7.95 -2.77
C GLY A 140 -4.87 -9.14 -2.18
N LEU A 141 -4.45 -10.38 -2.46
CA LEU A 141 -5.07 -11.56 -1.87
C LEU A 141 -4.82 -11.63 -0.36
N SER A 142 -5.81 -12.13 0.38
CA SER A 142 -5.66 -12.42 1.79
C SER A 142 -4.68 -13.58 2.03
N VAL A 143 -4.15 -13.69 3.24
CA VAL A 143 -3.26 -14.79 3.63
C VAL A 143 -3.91 -16.15 3.37
N ASP A 144 -5.22 -16.28 3.64
CA ASP A 144 -5.95 -17.54 3.48
C ASP A 144 -6.17 -17.90 2.01
N GLU A 145 -6.37 -16.91 1.13
CA GLU A 145 -6.46 -17.12 -0.32
C GLU A 145 -5.09 -17.52 -0.90
N VAL A 146 -4.02 -16.84 -0.49
CA VAL A 146 -2.66 -17.22 -0.88
C VAL A 146 -2.31 -18.62 -0.38
N SER A 147 -2.71 -18.95 0.84
CA SER A 147 -2.55 -20.30 1.42
C SER A 147 -3.22 -21.37 0.55
N ARG A 148 -4.48 -21.14 0.16
CA ARG A 148 -5.23 -22.05 -0.73
C ARG A 148 -4.60 -22.20 -2.11
N LEU A 149 -4.18 -21.08 -2.71
CA LEU A 149 -3.59 -21.05 -4.05
C LEU A 149 -2.19 -21.67 -4.13
N THR A 150 -1.43 -21.59 -3.03
CA THR A 150 -0.02 -22.04 -3.03
C THR A 150 0.20 -23.34 -2.28
N GLY A 151 -0.81 -23.86 -1.60
CA GLY A 151 -0.72 -25.06 -0.76
C GLY A 151 0.13 -24.85 0.50
N LYS A 152 0.56 -23.62 0.82
CA LYS A 152 1.36 -23.32 2.00
C LYS A 152 0.44 -22.92 3.17
N SER A 153 0.83 -23.23 4.41
CA SER A 153 0.06 -22.81 5.58
C SER A 153 0.03 -21.29 5.71
N ALA A 154 -1.03 -20.74 6.33
CA ALA A 154 -1.17 -19.31 6.59
C ALA A 154 0.03 -18.73 7.37
N ALA A 155 0.57 -19.49 8.33
CA ALA A 155 1.79 -19.13 9.04
C ALA A 155 3.01 -19.05 8.12
N SER A 156 3.17 -20.02 7.23
CA SER A 156 4.25 -20.04 6.24
C SER A 156 4.15 -18.85 5.27
N VAL A 157 2.95 -18.51 4.79
CA VAL A 157 2.73 -17.35 3.93
C VAL A 157 3.19 -16.07 4.63
N LYS A 158 2.79 -15.83 5.90
CA LYS A 158 3.20 -14.67 6.68
C LYS A 158 4.73 -14.57 6.81
N VAL A 159 5.39 -15.69 7.13
CA VAL A 159 6.86 -15.74 7.29
C VAL A 159 7.57 -15.47 5.95
N ILE A 160 7.10 -16.07 4.86
CA ILE A 160 7.69 -15.90 3.52
C ILE A 160 7.59 -14.43 3.10
N VAL A 161 6.43 -13.82 3.27
CA VAL A 161 6.22 -12.40 2.95
C VAL A 161 7.11 -11.49 3.81
N HIS A 162 7.14 -11.72 5.12
CA HIS A 162 7.99 -10.93 6.02
C HIS A 162 9.47 -11.00 5.63
N ARG A 163 10.00 -12.23 5.42
CA ARG A 163 11.41 -12.43 5.02
C ARG A 163 11.71 -11.84 3.64
N GLY A 164 10.78 -11.97 2.70
CA GLY A 164 10.95 -11.42 1.36
C GLY A 164 10.95 -9.90 1.34
N LEU A 165 10.05 -9.25 2.07
CA LEU A 165 10.04 -7.80 2.20
C LEU A 165 11.29 -7.27 2.90
N LYS A 166 11.79 -7.98 3.94
CA LYS A 166 13.07 -7.63 4.60
C LYS A 166 14.24 -7.70 3.61
N ARG A 167 14.28 -8.75 2.77
CA ARG A 167 15.33 -8.90 1.74
C ARG A 167 15.25 -7.80 0.68
N LEU A 168 14.03 -7.46 0.21
CA LEU A 168 13.83 -6.38 -0.75
C LEU A 168 14.28 -5.02 -0.22
N ARG A 169 14.04 -4.72 1.06
CA ARG A 169 14.54 -3.49 1.69
C ARG A 169 16.08 -3.42 1.66
N GLY A 170 16.77 -4.53 1.90
CA GLY A 170 18.23 -4.59 1.80
C GLY A 170 18.74 -4.23 0.41
N PHE A 171 18.08 -4.66 -0.66
CA PHE A 171 18.46 -4.32 -2.04
C PHE A 171 18.22 -2.84 -2.39
N VAL A 172 17.19 -2.22 -1.83
CA VAL A 172 16.91 -0.79 -2.03
C VAL A 172 17.94 0.07 -1.32
N GLY A 173 18.33 -0.31 -0.08
CA GLY A 173 19.33 0.42 0.70
C GLY A 173 20.71 0.43 0.02
N THR A 174 21.19 -0.71 -0.46
CA THR A 174 22.49 -0.82 -1.16
C THR A 174 22.52 -0.01 -2.47
N ARG A 175 21.41 0.05 -3.19
CA ARG A 175 21.33 0.78 -4.46
C ARG A 175 21.28 2.31 -4.25
N ALA A 176 20.75 2.77 -3.11
CA ALA A 176 20.77 4.20 -2.75
C ALA A 176 22.19 4.67 -2.36
N GLU A 177 22.98 3.80 -1.74
CA GLU A 177 24.38 4.08 -1.38
C GLU A 177 25.27 4.13 -2.63
N GLU A 178 25.09 3.23 -3.60
CA GLU A 178 25.84 3.21 -4.87
C GLU A 178 25.51 4.41 -5.78
N ALA A 179 24.30 4.97 -5.70
CA ALA A 179 23.89 6.14 -6.50
C ALA A 179 24.29 7.49 -5.88
N GLY A 180 24.76 7.49 -4.64
CA GLY A 180 25.20 8.69 -3.93
C GLY A 180 26.72 8.95 -4.00
N ASP A 181 27.51 8.07 -4.62
CA ASP A 181 28.98 8.12 -4.66
C ASP A 181 29.51 8.48 -6.08
N GLU A 182 28.65 8.96 -7.00
CA GLU A 182 28.99 9.58 -8.29
C GLU A 182 28.63 11.08 -8.26
#